data_4a23c21d41438a0c519c2cd88d343aae
#
_entry.id   4a23c21d41438a0c519c2cd88d343aae
#
_cell.length_a   1.000
_cell.length_b   1.000
_cell.length_c   1.000
_cell.angle_alpha   90.00
_cell.angle_beta   90.00
_cell.angle_gamma   90.00
#
_symmetry.space_group_name_H-M   'P 1'
#
loop_
_entity.id
_entity.type
_entity.pdbx_description
1 polymer ?
#
loop_
_entity_poly.entity_id
_entity_poly.type
_entity_poly.pdbx_seq_one_letter_code
_entity_poly.pdbx_strand_id
1 'polypeptide(L)'
;MRKTLTTAVAALAVGSLALTGCGQKNQSGGDQNKSDKATSASAPLAALNIKPRDQIKDGGTLRLTITTLPTGWNPMQVDNNSVDLQPTIWQFIGVNNFDIAEDGTPKPNPNYIESVKVDTKDGKQVVTLHLNPKAKWNSGRTIDYTDYQATWKSSNGENDKFLPATTDGFNQVTSVEKGAKDTDVVIKYKATYPDWTATWSSVLPKEGISDPNTFNSGWKTPNPDWFTGPFTPTKVDQASKTLTVKRNDKWWGDKAKLDTVTFKAMEDAAKTKAFANKEIDVADTIITKDGYETAKKRDDADMRAAGSLQWRHFTFNAKSASLSDKEVRQAIVKGINRPAIAKSDLAGLPVQADSVMLGNHFFMPGQAGYKDNSGDYKYDPKAAEKQLEDAGWKKQGDYRVKDGKTLMINYAQLTGVPTSENEGALFKQDMAKIGVKVNLVNTPSDSFTQTLSSHSFDVIAF
;
A
#
# COMPACT_ATOMS: atom_id res chain seq x y z
N MET A 1 -40.06 3.68 -60.63
CA MET A 1 -39.06 4.06 -61.63
C MET A 1 -37.70 3.76 -60.98
N ARG A 2 -37.04 2.66 -61.26
CA ARG A 2 -35.97 2.49 -62.24
C ARG A 2 -34.84 3.54 -61.98
N LYS A 3 -33.60 3.25 -61.71
CA LYS A 3 -32.59 2.25 -62.13
C LYS A 3 -31.33 2.63 -61.33
N THR A 4 -30.32 2.00 -61.08
CA THR A 4 -29.52 0.80 -61.42
C THR A 4 -28.15 0.94 -60.75
N LEU A 5 -27.70 -0.14 -60.22
CA LEU A 5 -26.36 -0.71 -60.16
C LEU A 5 -25.18 0.07 -60.82
N THR A 6 -24.04 0.11 -60.18
CA THR A 6 -22.83 -0.48 -60.74
C THR A 6 -21.78 -0.78 -59.68
N THR A 7 -21.31 -1.99 -59.74
CA THR A 7 -20.18 -2.63 -59.03
C THR A 7 -18.87 -2.25 -59.71
N ALA A 8 -17.80 -2.05 -58.95
CA ALA A 8 -16.45 -2.26 -59.46
C ALA A 8 -15.52 -2.79 -58.36
N VAL A 9 -15.03 -3.99 -58.64
CA VAL A 9 -13.96 -4.71 -57.96
C VAL A 9 -12.62 -4.30 -58.60
N ALA A 10 -11.58 -4.08 -57.82
CA ALA A 10 -10.18 -4.30 -58.23
C ALA A 10 -9.29 -4.37 -57.03
N ALA A 11 -8.62 -5.27 -56.96
CA ALA A 11 -7.69 -6.22 -56.47
C ALA A 11 -6.24 -5.65 -56.40
N LEU A 12 -5.52 -6.14 -55.34
CA LEU A 12 -4.07 -6.48 -55.25
C LEU A 12 -3.02 -5.40 -55.50
N ALA A 13 -2.18 -5.19 -54.45
CA ALA A 13 -0.73 -5.41 -54.58
C ALA A 13 -0.02 -5.54 -53.22
N VAL A 14 0.61 -6.68 -53.05
CA VAL A 14 1.59 -7.04 -52.01
C VAL A 14 2.89 -6.27 -52.30
N GLY A 15 3.47 -5.68 -51.25
CA GLY A 15 4.78 -5.04 -51.30
C GLY A 15 5.61 -5.35 -50.06
N SER A 16 6.30 -6.46 -50.06
CA SER A 16 7.37 -6.83 -49.15
C SER A 16 8.61 -5.98 -49.41
N LEU A 17 9.13 -5.30 -48.39
CA LEU A 17 10.45 -4.70 -48.36
C LEU A 17 11.26 -5.29 -47.23
N ALA A 18 12.12 -6.22 -47.58
CA ALA A 18 13.22 -6.67 -46.76
C ALA A 18 14.37 -5.65 -46.84
N LEU A 19 14.87 -5.24 -45.69
CA LEU A 19 16.16 -4.53 -45.57
C LEU A 19 17.13 -5.44 -44.83
N THR A 20 18.04 -6.02 -45.62
CA THR A 20 19.27 -6.67 -45.19
C THR A 20 20.31 -5.63 -44.79
N GLY A 21 20.91 -5.81 -43.65
CA GLY A 21 22.13 -5.12 -43.22
C GLY A 21 23.13 -6.14 -42.65
N CYS A 22 24.18 -6.43 -43.41
CA CYS A 22 25.36 -7.24 -43.05
C CYS A 22 26.17 -6.56 -41.94
N GLY A 23 26.66 -7.34 -40.99
CA GLY A 23 27.86 -8.09 -40.95
C GLY A 23 28.71 -7.79 -39.75
N GLN A 24 29.05 -8.71 -38.94
CA GLN A 24 30.45 -9.15 -38.74
C GLN A 24 30.50 -10.29 -37.72
N LYS A 25 31.05 -11.39 -38.14
CA LYS A 25 31.34 -12.57 -37.33
C LYS A 25 32.52 -12.29 -36.38
N ASN A 26 32.42 -12.75 -35.15
CA ASN A 26 33.53 -13.40 -34.47
C ASN A 26 33.01 -14.58 -33.67
N GLN A 27 33.54 -15.74 -33.95
CA GLN A 27 33.29 -17.02 -33.30
C GLN A 27 34.14 -17.13 -32.04
N SER A 28 33.51 -17.59 -30.95
CA SER A 28 34.12 -18.60 -30.07
C SER A 28 33.01 -19.26 -29.25
N GLY A 29 33.07 -20.61 -29.23
CA GLY A 29 31.97 -21.46 -28.76
C GLY A 29 31.81 -21.52 -27.27
N GLY A 30 30.62 -21.97 -26.86
CA GLY A 30 30.27 -22.31 -25.50
C GLY A 30 28.75 -22.52 -25.37
N ASP A 31 28.37 -23.70 -25.03
CA ASP A 31 27.11 -24.35 -24.84
C ASP A 31 25.83 -23.47 -24.73
N GLN A 32 24.91 -23.75 -25.66
CA GLN A 32 23.53 -23.29 -25.62
C GLN A 32 22.69 -24.23 -24.75
N ASN A 33 22.28 -23.76 -23.61
CA ASN A 33 21.05 -24.22 -22.95
C ASN A 33 20.09 -23.04 -22.88
N LYS A 34 19.36 -22.80 -23.95
CA LYS A 34 18.24 -21.85 -23.99
C LYS A 34 17.05 -22.51 -23.32
N SER A 35 16.79 -22.15 -22.08
CA SER A 35 15.44 -22.19 -21.53
C SER A 35 14.84 -20.80 -21.73
N ASP A 36 14.16 -20.56 -22.83
CA ASP A 36 13.28 -19.41 -23.03
C ASP A 36 12.06 -19.58 -22.09
N LYS A 37 12.22 -19.19 -20.82
CA LYS A 37 11.08 -18.81 -19.99
C LYS A 37 10.73 -17.39 -20.39
N ALA A 38 9.66 -17.24 -21.18
CA ALA A 38 8.97 -15.98 -21.29
C ALA A 38 8.64 -15.53 -19.84
N THR A 39 9.36 -14.53 -19.36
CA THR A 39 9.00 -13.84 -18.11
C THR A 39 7.68 -13.16 -18.40
N SER A 40 6.60 -13.62 -17.76
CA SER A 40 5.32 -12.93 -17.80
C SER A 40 5.55 -11.48 -17.38
N ALA A 41 5.10 -10.53 -18.19
CA ALA A 41 5.20 -9.12 -17.83
C ALA A 41 4.48 -8.88 -16.49
N SER A 42 5.11 -8.13 -15.60
CA SER A 42 4.50 -7.74 -14.33
C SER A 42 3.20 -6.97 -14.59
N ALA A 43 2.19 -7.17 -13.75
CA ALA A 43 0.99 -6.35 -13.78
C ALA A 43 1.37 -4.86 -13.55
N PRO A 44 0.71 -3.91 -14.21
CA PRO A 44 0.93 -2.50 -13.92
C PRO A 44 0.59 -2.23 -12.46
N LEU A 45 1.38 -1.39 -11.79
CA LEU A 45 1.19 -1.05 -10.37
C LEU A 45 -0.07 -0.20 -10.14
N ALA A 46 -0.50 0.56 -11.15
CA ALA A 46 -1.70 1.37 -11.12
C ALA A 46 -2.44 1.31 -12.46
N ALA A 47 -3.75 1.51 -12.44
CA ALA A 47 -4.59 1.64 -13.63
C ALA A 47 -5.37 2.96 -13.55
N LEU A 48 -4.63 4.07 -13.61
CA LEU A 48 -5.18 5.40 -13.45
C LEU A 48 -6.01 5.83 -14.67
N ASN A 49 -7.00 6.69 -14.46
CA ASN A 49 -7.78 7.35 -15.50
C ASN A 49 -7.54 8.86 -15.47
N ILE A 50 -6.29 9.25 -15.64
CA ILE A 50 -5.92 10.65 -15.65
C ILE A 50 -6.57 11.36 -16.85
N LYS A 51 -7.29 12.42 -16.57
CA LYS A 51 -7.89 13.30 -17.59
C LYS A 51 -7.33 14.71 -17.45
N PRO A 52 -7.11 15.43 -18.55
CA PRO A 52 -6.84 16.85 -18.52
C PRO A 52 -7.93 17.60 -17.74
N ARG A 53 -7.52 18.61 -16.98
CA ARG A 53 -8.42 19.33 -16.07
C ARG A 53 -9.62 19.97 -16.77
N ASP A 54 -9.46 20.42 -18.01
CA ASP A 54 -10.50 21.00 -18.85
C ASP A 54 -11.57 19.99 -19.30
N GLN A 55 -11.24 18.71 -19.29
CA GLN A 55 -12.18 17.62 -19.57
C GLN A 55 -12.95 17.15 -18.34
N ILE A 56 -12.61 17.64 -17.15
CA ILE A 56 -13.28 17.28 -15.89
C ILE A 56 -14.42 18.26 -15.64
N LYS A 57 -15.62 17.74 -15.39
CA LYS A 57 -16.82 18.54 -15.07
C LYS A 57 -16.63 19.33 -13.78
N ASP A 58 -17.21 20.53 -13.73
CA ASP A 58 -17.31 21.32 -12.52
C ASP A 58 -18.54 20.91 -11.69
N GLY A 59 -18.42 21.00 -10.39
CA GLY A 59 -19.49 20.73 -9.44
C GLY A 59 -19.70 19.26 -9.13
N GLY A 60 -20.74 18.98 -8.38
CA GLY A 60 -21.16 17.63 -8.00
C GLY A 60 -20.49 17.10 -6.74
N THR A 61 -20.90 15.86 -6.40
CA THR A 61 -20.43 15.16 -5.20
C THR A 61 -19.77 13.84 -5.59
N LEU A 62 -18.60 13.58 -5.06
CA LEU A 62 -17.94 12.28 -5.10
C LEU A 62 -18.28 11.51 -3.81
N ARG A 63 -18.80 10.30 -3.95
CA ARG A 63 -19.20 9.43 -2.84
C ARG A 63 -18.22 8.27 -2.71
N LEU A 64 -17.41 8.33 -1.66
CA LEU A 64 -16.39 7.33 -1.31
C LEU A 64 -16.82 6.52 -0.09
N THR A 65 -16.06 5.49 0.21
CA THR A 65 -16.25 4.66 1.41
C THR A 65 -15.03 4.72 2.32
N ILE A 66 -15.28 4.51 3.58
CA ILE A 66 -14.30 4.28 4.64
C ILE A 66 -14.77 3.10 5.48
N THR A 67 -13.90 2.52 6.28
CA THR A 67 -14.27 1.41 7.18
C THR A 67 -14.96 1.95 8.43
N THR A 68 -14.40 3.03 9.02
CA THR A 68 -14.93 3.67 10.23
C THR A 68 -14.82 5.18 10.14
N LEU A 69 -15.69 5.90 10.84
CA LEU A 69 -15.54 7.33 11.02
C LEU A 69 -14.32 7.63 11.91
N PRO A 70 -13.55 8.70 11.61
CA PRO A 70 -12.45 9.11 12.47
C PRO A 70 -12.93 9.42 13.91
N THR A 71 -12.18 8.93 14.89
CA THR A 71 -12.38 9.23 16.32
C THR A 71 -11.71 10.54 16.73
N GLY A 72 -10.77 11.00 15.94
CA GLY A 72 -10.06 12.26 16.04
C GLY A 72 -9.41 12.62 14.73
N TRP A 73 -8.84 13.83 14.63
CA TRP A 73 -8.38 14.43 13.39
C TRP A 73 -6.85 14.65 13.32
N ASN A 74 -6.11 14.20 14.33
CA ASN A 74 -4.65 14.19 14.28
C ASN A 74 -4.15 12.84 13.74
N PRO A 75 -3.76 12.74 12.46
CA PRO A 75 -3.34 11.47 11.88
C PRO A 75 -1.99 10.96 12.42
N MET A 76 -1.26 11.80 13.15
CA MET A 76 0.02 11.42 13.76
C MET A 76 -0.12 10.89 15.19
N GLN A 77 -1.29 11.00 15.81
CA GLN A 77 -1.55 10.50 17.16
C GLN A 77 -1.98 9.02 17.11
N VAL A 78 -1.52 8.20 18.05
CA VAL A 78 -1.64 6.74 18.04
C VAL A 78 -3.08 6.22 17.90
N ASP A 79 -4.05 6.83 18.59
CA ASP A 79 -5.44 6.38 18.56
C ASP A 79 -6.21 6.83 17.29
N ASN A 80 -5.68 7.82 16.59
CA ASN A 80 -6.31 8.41 15.39
C ASN A 80 -5.64 7.97 14.09
N ASN A 81 -4.47 7.33 14.16
CA ASN A 81 -3.76 6.84 12.99
C ASN A 81 -4.49 5.62 12.41
N SER A 82 -5.33 5.87 11.43
CA SER A 82 -6.10 4.82 10.75
C SER A 82 -5.92 4.90 9.24
N VAL A 83 -6.12 3.77 8.57
CA VAL A 83 -6.12 3.70 7.09
C VAL A 83 -7.19 4.57 6.45
N ASP A 84 -8.27 4.87 7.18
CA ASP A 84 -9.32 5.75 6.70
C ASP A 84 -8.91 7.23 6.77
N LEU A 85 -8.31 7.65 7.89
CA LEU A 85 -7.91 9.05 8.06
C LEU A 85 -6.67 9.38 7.24
N GLN A 86 -5.58 8.62 7.41
CA GLN A 86 -4.27 8.98 6.88
C GLN A 86 -4.23 8.96 5.33
N PRO A 87 -4.45 7.85 4.63
CA PRO A 87 -4.35 7.86 3.17
C PRO A 87 -5.63 8.29 2.47
N THR A 88 -6.82 8.10 3.08
CA THR A 88 -8.08 8.28 2.35
C THR A 88 -8.66 9.68 2.53
N ILE A 89 -8.79 10.17 3.76
CA ILE A 89 -9.43 11.46 4.04
C ILE A 89 -8.40 12.59 3.97
N TRP A 90 -7.22 12.39 4.56
CA TRP A 90 -6.21 13.43 4.73
C TRP A 90 -5.74 14.05 3.41
N GLN A 91 -5.67 13.26 2.33
CA GLN A 91 -5.32 13.75 1.00
C GLN A 91 -6.23 14.89 0.49
N PHE A 92 -7.45 15.01 1.01
CA PHE A 92 -8.39 16.06 0.64
C PHE A 92 -8.27 17.31 1.51
N ILE A 93 -7.83 17.15 2.76
CA ILE A 93 -7.96 18.20 3.79
C ILE A 93 -6.65 18.65 4.43
N GLY A 94 -5.59 17.87 4.30
CA GLY A 94 -4.30 18.09 4.96
C GLY A 94 -3.15 18.43 4.03
N VAL A 95 -1.97 18.59 4.60
CA VAL A 95 -0.73 18.72 3.85
C VAL A 95 -0.36 17.40 3.21
N ASN A 96 -0.05 17.44 1.92
CA ASN A 96 0.50 16.31 1.17
C ASN A 96 1.77 16.78 0.47
N ASN A 97 2.90 16.63 1.12
CA ASN A 97 4.19 17.10 0.64
C ASN A 97 4.68 16.39 -0.61
N PHE A 98 4.21 15.15 -0.82
CA PHE A 98 4.63 14.32 -1.96
C PHE A 98 3.43 13.65 -2.60
N ASP A 99 3.36 13.71 -3.92
CA ASP A 99 2.49 12.89 -4.74
C ASP A 99 3.21 11.58 -5.07
N ILE A 100 2.51 10.46 -4.98
CA ILE A 100 3.08 9.15 -5.32
C ILE A 100 2.76 8.85 -6.78
N ALA A 101 3.80 8.68 -7.59
CA ALA A 101 3.67 8.28 -9.00
C ALA A 101 3.19 6.83 -9.13
N GLU A 102 2.80 6.42 -10.34
CA GLU A 102 2.29 5.07 -10.64
C GLU A 102 3.27 3.95 -10.26
N ASP A 103 4.57 4.24 -10.32
CA ASP A 103 5.66 3.33 -9.94
C ASP A 103 6.02 3.38 -8.43
N GLY A 104 5.26 4.14 -7.63
CA GLY A 104 5.50 4.33 -6.22
C GLY A 104 6.56 5.38 -5.88
N THR A 105 7.12 6.08 -6.88
CA THR A 105 8.11 7.13 -6.64
C THR A 105 7.46 8.37 -6.05
N PRO A 106 7.91 8.86 -4.86
CA PRO A 106 7.43 10.12 -4.30
C PRO A 106 7.97 11.31 -5.10
N LYS A 107 7.09 12.22 -5.49
CA LYS A 107 7.41 13.48 -6.17
C LYS A 107 6.96 14.65 -5.33
N PRO A 108 7.76 15.72 -5.15
CA PRO A 108 7.32 16.90 -4.43
C PRO A 108 6.02 17.45 -5.02
N ASN A 109 5.02 17.67 -4.17
CA ASN A 109 3.76 18.30 -4.57
C ASN A 109 3.98 19.81 -4.68
N PRO A 110 3.87 20.40 -5.86
CA PRO A 110 4.20 21.82 -6.08
C PRO A 110 3.27 22.80 -5.34
N ASN A 111 2.12 22.33 -4.87
CA ASN A 111 1.27 23.15 -4.01
C ASN A 111 1.91 23.39 -2.63
N TYR A 112 2.76 22.50 -2.14
CA TYR A 112 3.40 22.62 -0.82
C TYR A 112 4.91 22.81 -0.90
N ILE A 113 5.58 22.14 -1.83
CA ILE A 113 7.04 22.14 -1.98
C ILE A 113 7.43 22.55 -3.41
N GLU A 114 8.11 23.66 -3.58
CA GLU A 114 8.61 24.12 -4.87
C GLU A 114 9.84 23.31 -5.33
N SER A 115 10.73 23.00 -4.41
CA SER A 115 11.91 22.19 -4.70
C SER A 115 12.50 21.53 -3.46
N VAL A 116 13.29 20.48 -3.69
CA VAL A 116 13.99 19.72 -2.67
C VAL A 116 15.47 19.61 -3.03
N LYS A 117 16.34 19.79 -2.03
CA LYS A 117 17.76 19.53 -2.14
C LYS A 117 18.15 18.51 -1.07
N VAL A 118 18.82 17.43 -1.48
CA VAL A 118 19.36 16.42 -0.58
C VAL A 118 20.89 16.44 -0.71
N ASP A 119 21.56 16.77 0.37
CA ASP A 119 23.03 16.74 0.46
C ASP A 119 23.45 15.64 1.44
N THR A 120 24.61 15.05 1.21
CA THR A 120 25.28 14.19 2.19
C THR A 120 26.67 14.72 2.45
N LYS A 121 26.92 15.09 3.71
CA LYS A 121 28.22 15.59 4.17
C LYS A 121 28.67 14.74 5.36
N ASP A 122 29.88 14.20 5.28
CA ASP A 122 30.49 13.36 6.33
C ASP A 122 29.57 12.21 6.79
N GLY A 123 28.89 11.56 5.83
CA GLY A 123 27.96 10.46 6.10
C GLY A 123 26.61 10.89 6.71
N LYS A 124 26.39 12.20 6.89
CA LYS A 124 25.14 12.75 7.42
C LYS A 124 24.32 13.40 6.32
N GLN A 125 23.05 13.07 6.31
CA GLN A 125 22.10 13.62 5.33
C GLN A 125 21.55 14.96 5.81
N VAL A 126 21.43 15.90 4.88
CA VAL A 126 20.73 17.18 5.06
C VAL A 126 19.72 17.32 3.93
N VAL A 127 18.44 17.45 4.30
CA VAL A 127 17.37 17.72 3.36
C VAL A 127 16.92 19.16 3.52
N THR A 128 16.93 19.90 2.43
CA THR A 128 16.38 21.27 2.38
C THR A 128 15.12 21.26 1.53
N LEU A 129 13.99 21.63 2.14
CA LEU A 129 12.72 21.81 1.45
C LEU A 129 12.51 23.31 1.24
N HIS A 130 12.24 23.71 -0.02
CA HIS A 130 11.79 25.04 -0.33
C HIS A 130 10.27 25.00 -0.49
N LEU A 131 9.56 25.51 0.53
CA LEU A 131 8.11 25.46 0.58
C LEU A 131 7.51 26.52 -0.36
N ASN A 132 6.35 26.21 -0.92
CA ASN A 132 5.59 27.17 -1.71
C ASN A 132 5.12 28.32 -0.79
N PRO A 133 5.52 29.58 -1.05
CA PRO A 133 5.17 30.72 -0.19
C PRO A 133 3.68 31.05 -0.20
N LYS A 134 2.89 30.50 -1.15
CA LYS A 134 1.44 30.60 -1.18
C LYS A 134 0.76 29.61 -0.23
N ALA A 135 1.47 28.56 0.19
CA ALA A 135 0.90 27.53 1.05
C ALA A 135 0.53 28.08 2.43
N LYS A 136 -0.74 27.92 2.81
CA LYS A 136 -1.30 28.49 4.05
C LYS A 136 -2.21 27.49 4.73
N TRP A 137 -2.23 27.56 6.03
CA TRP A 137 -3.32 26.99 6.83
C TRP A 137 -4.61 27.79 6.59
N ASN A 138 -5.76 27.20 6.87
CA ASN A 138 -7.05 27.90 6.75
C ASN A 138 -7.19 29.10 7.70
N SER A 139 -6.35 29.19 8.74
CA SER A 139 -6.19 30.38 9.59
C SER A 139 -5.64 31.59 8.81
N GLY A 140 -5.09 31.38 7.61
CA GLY A 140 -4.39 32.38 6.81
C GLY A 140 -2.88 32.46 7.06
N ARG A 141 -2.35 31.73 8.08
CA ARG A 141 -0.91 31.67 8.37
C ARG A 141 -0.19 30.84 7.31
N THR A 142 0.96 31.32 6.85
CA THR A 142 1.83 30.57 5.93
C THR A 142 2.36 29.32 6.61
N ILE A 143 2.45 28.22 5.85
CA ILE A 143 3.13 27.00 6.28
C ILE A 143 4.63 27.27 6.22
N ASP A 144 5.32 27.08 7.34
CA ASP A 144 6.72 27.42 7.48
C ASP A 144 7.52 26.35 8.25
N TYR A 145 8.83 26.59 8.43
CA TYR A 145 9.71 25.66 9.12
C TYR A 145 9.26 25.33 10.57
N THR A 146 8.50 26.22 11.22
CA THR A 146 8.03 25.98 12.59
C THR A 146 6.99 24.87 12.69
N ASP A 147 6.22 24.64 11.63
CA ASP A 147 5.29 23.51 11.55
C ASP A 147 6.05 22.17 11.44
N TYR A 148 7.10 22.14 10.62
CA TYR A 148 7.99 20.99 10.51
C TYR A 148 8.74 20.71 11.81
N GLN A 149 9.23 21.77 12.46
CA GLN A 149 9.93 21.64 13.76
C GLN A 149 8.99 21.14 14.86
N ALA A 150 7.75 21.64 14.90
CA ALA A 150 6.73 21.17 15.85
C ALA A 150 6.35 19.71 15.59
N THR A 151 6.17 19.32 14.30
CA THR A 151 5.89 17.94 13.90
C THR A 151 7.02 17.00 14.34
N TRP A 152 8.28 17.39 14.12
CA TRP A 152 9.43 16.62 14.60
C TRP A 152 9.44 16.47 16.13
N LYS A 153 9.30 17.56 16.87
CA LYS A 153 9.34 17.55 18.34
C LYS A 153 8.23 16.74 18.97
N SER A 154 7.05 16.72 18.36
CA SER A 154 5.91 15.92 18.85
C SER A 154 6.00 14.44 18.51
N SER A 155 6.87 14.07 17.53
CA SER A 155 6.94 12.71 17.00
C SER A 155 8.29 12.02 17.13
N ASN A 156 9.35 12.68 17.65
CA ASN A 156 10.71 12.11 17.71
C ASN A 156 10.94 11.15 18.89
N GLY A 157 10.00 11.06 19.82
CA GLY A 157 10.07 10.17 20.99
C GLY A 157 10.91 10.70 22.17
N GLU A 158 11.41 11.95 22.11
CA GLU A 158 12.21 12.54 23.20
C GLU A 158 11.34 13.02 24.39
N ASN A 159 10.08 13.35 24.13
CA ASN A 159 9.12 13.75 25.16
C ASN A 159 7.97 12.72 25.22
N ASP A 160 7.99 11.91 26.28
CA ASP A 160 7.05 10.81 26.53
C ASP A 160 5.59 11.25 26.80
N LYS A 161 5.35 12.54 26.96
CA LYS A 161 3.99 13.10 27.09
C LYS A 161 3.26 13.15 25.75
N PHE A 162 3.95 13.16 24.62
CA PHE A 162 3.33 12.98 23.30
C PHE A 162 3.12 11.49 23.03
N LEU A 163 1.99 11.16 22.43
CA LEU A 163 1.62 9.79 22.06
C LEU A 163 1.56 9.64 20.52
N PRO A 164 2.70 9.74 19.83
CA PRO A 164 2.70 9.60 18.38
C PRO A 164 2.44 8.15 17.96
N ALA A 165 1.85 7.96 16.78
CA ALA A 165 1.63 6.65 16.19
C ALA A 165 2.94 5.93 15.85
N THR A 166 3.97 6.68 15.50
CA THR A 166 5.32 6.18 15.23
C THR A 166 6.34 7.27 15.50
N THR A 167 7.55 6.85 15.88
CA THR A 167 8.73 7.72 15.95
C THR A 167 9.70 7.47 14.79
N ASP A 168 9.36 6.52 13.89
CA ASP A 168 10.25 6.11 12.81
C ASP A 168 10.55 7.28 11.87
N GLY A 169 11.82 7.41 11.50
CA GLY A 169 12.33 8.51 10.71
C GLY A 169 12.51 9.81 11.52
N PHE A 170 11.54 10.21 12.35
CA PHE A 170 11.68 11.39 13.21
C PHE A 170 12.79 11.24 14.23
N ASN A 171 12.98 10.04 14.78
CA ASN A 171 14.07 9.71 15.70
C ASN A 171 15.46 9.69 15.04
N GLN A 172 15.54 9.72 13.70
CA GLN A 172 16.79 9.85 12.94
C GLN A 172 17.19 11.31 12.69
N VAL A 173 16.27 12.25 12.91
CA VAL A 173 16.52 13.69 12.74
C VAL A 173 17.24 14.25 13.97
N THR A 174 18.24 15.10 13.74
CA THR A 174 18.98 15.81 14.82
C THR A 174 18.53 17.24 14.98
N SER A 175 18.05 17.87 13.90
CA SER A 175 17.48 19.22 13.97
C SER A 175 16.56 19.51 12.78
N VAL A 176 15.58 20.38 13.01
CA VAL A 176 14.78 21.04 11.99
C VAL A 176 14.93 22.54 12.19
N GLU A 177 15.52 23.21 11.24
CA GLU A 177 15.95 24.62 11.35
C GLU A 177 15.39 25.44 10.19
N LYS A 178 15.33 26.76 10.40
CA LYS A 178 15.07 27.71 9.36
C LYS A 178 16.28 27.81 8.42
N GLY A 179 16.02 27.83 7.10
CA GLY A 179 17.03 28.17 6.12
C GLY A 179 17.14 29.70 5.90
N ALA A 180 17.32 30.11 4.66
CA ALA A 180 17.42 31.54 4.33
C ALA A 180 16.10 32.31 4.55
N LYS A 181 14.97 31.64 4.40
CA LYS A 181 13.61 32.18 4.62
C LYS A 181 12.84 31.27 5.57
N ASP A 182 11.73 31.75 6.13
CA ASP A 182 10.84 30.95 6.98
C ASP A 182 10.22 29.76 6.21
N THR A 183 10.11 29.88 4.88
CA THR A 183 9.66 28.81 3.97
C THR A 183 10.79 27.85 3.54
N ASP A 184 12.00 28.03 4.00
CA ASP A 184 13.12 27.09 3.79
C ASP A 184 13.30 26.23 5.03
N VAL A 185 13.05 24.94 4.92
CA VAL A 185 13.16 23.96 6.02
C VAL A 185 14.44 23.16 5.84
N VAL A 186 15.36 23.24 6.80
CA VAL A 186 16.61 22.47 6.80
C VAL A 186 16.51 21.35 7.83
N ILE A 187 16.48 20.11 7.36
CA ILE A 187 16.35 18.90 8.17
C ILE A 187 17.69 18.17 8.19
N LYS A 188 18.28 18.00 9.36
CA LYS A 188 19.56 17.32 9.54
C LYS A 188 19.33 15.94 10.17
N TYR A 189 20.01 14.94 9.67
CA TYR A 189 19.90 13.55 10.11
C TYR A 189 21.17 13.07 10.82
N LYS A 190 21.04 12.04 11.67
CA LYS A 190 22.15 11.36 12.34
C LYS A 190 23.09 10.67 11.34
N ALA A 191 22.52 10.10 10.28
CA ALA A 191 23.19 9.40 9.19
C ALA A 191 22.35 9.56 7.90
N THR A 192 22.73 8.88 6.82
CA THR A 192 21.88 8.77 5.63
C THR A 192 20.62 7.99 5.96
N TYR A 193 19.46 8.56 5.64
CA TYR A 193 18.14 7.96 5.85
C TYR A 193 17.32 8.00 4.55
N PRO A 194 17.24 6.88 3.80
CA PRO A 194 16.61 6.85 2.49
C PRO A 194 15.12 7.18 2.52
N ASP A 195 14.38 6.74 3.55
CA ASP A 195 12.91 6.86 3.63
C ASP A 195 12.43 8.22 4.17
N TRP A 196 13.26 9.25 4.06
CA TRP A 196 12.94 10.59 4.56
C TRP A 196 11.65 11.18 3.95
N THR A 197 11.29 10.83 2.72
CA THR A 197 10.05 11.32 2.08
C THR A 197 8.79 10.76 2.77
N ALA A 198 8.83 9.52 3.24
CA ALA A 198 7.74 8.92 4.00
C ALA A 198 7.55 9.64 5.35
N THR A 199 8.67 9.94 6.06
CA THR A 199 8.64 10.68 7.32
C THR A 199 7.98 12.06 7.16
N TRP A 200 8.28 12.77 6.08
CA TRP A 200 7.79 14.12 5.81
C TRP A 200 6.66 14.17 4.77
N SER A 201 5.93 13.08 4.61
CA SER A 201 4.77 13.04 3.71
C SER A 201 3.70 14.06 4.07
N SER A 202 3.58 14.38 5.36
CA SER A 202 2.66 15.40 5.88
C SER A 202 3.27 16.12 7.09
N VAL A 203 2.73 17.30 7.40
CA VAL A 203 2.99 18.05 8.63
C VAL A 203 1.69 18.65 9.15
N LEU A 204 1.69 19.04 10.43
CA LEU A 204 0.55 19.61 11.11
C LEU A 204 0.85 21.05 11.58
N PRO A 205 -0.19 21.89 11.76
CA PRO A 205 0.02 23.25 12.25
C PRO A 205 0.55 23.23 13.69
N LYS A 206 1.58 24.00 13.95
CA LYS A 206 2.22 24.07 15.26
C LYS A 206 1.23 24.36 16.40
N GLU A 207 0.20 25.15 16.14
CA GLU A 207 -0.86 25.49 17.10
C GLU A 207 -1.62 24.26 17.59
N GLY A 208 -1.72 23.23 16.75
CA GLY A 208 -2.41 21.98 17.06
C GLY A 208 -1.53 20.90 17.69
N ILE A 209 -0.19 21.06 17.70
CA ILE A 209 0.70 19.95 18.05
C ILE A 209 1.88 20.31 18.96
N SER A 210 2.10 21.60 19.28
CA SER A 210 3.25 22.00 20.14
C SER A 210 3.04 21.67 21.61
N ASP A 211 1.80 21.50 22.05
CA ASP A 211 1.45 21.10 23.40
C ASP A 211 0.97 19.64 23.43
N PRO A 212 1.47 18.79 24.36
CA PRO A 212 1.07 17.39 24.45
C PRO A 212 -0.42 17.15 24.63
N ASN A 213 -1.13 17.96 25.43
CA ASN A 213 -2.56 17.79 25.60
C ASN A 213 -3.32 18.08 24.31
N THR A 214 -2.92 19.13 23.59
CA THR A 214 -3.51 19.48 22.29
C THR A 214 -3.19 18.42 21.26
N PHE A 215 -1.96 17.93 21.20
CA PHE A 215 -1.56 16.83 20.29
C PHE A 215 -2.40 15.56 20.54
N ASN A 216 -2.52 15.14 21.82
CA ASN A 216 -3.14 13.87 22.18
C ASN A 216 -4.68 13.94 22.16
N SER A 217 -5.29 15.09 22.47
CA SER A 217 -6.73 15.19 22.73
C SER A 217 -7.44 16.37 22.07
N GLY A 218 -6.71 17.37 21.59
CA GLY A 218 -7.29 18.60 21.03
C GLY A 218 -7.94 18.42 19.66
N TRP A 219 -7.71 17.28 19.02
CA TRP A 219 -8.20 16.97 17.68
C TRP A 219 -9.48 16.09 17.65
N LYS A 220 -10.16 15.92 18.78
CA LYS A 220 -11.43 15.16 18.83
C LYS A 220 -12.53 15.79 17.98
N THR A 221 -12.53 17.12 17.89
CA THR A 221 -13.40 17.88 16.97
C THR A 221 -12.51 18.54 15.91
N PRO A 222 -12.91 18.54 14.64
CA PRO A 222 -12.13 19.20 13.60
C PRO A 222 -12.08 20.71 13.84
N ASN A 223 -10.88 21.27 13.95
CA ASN A 223 -10.68 22.71 13.95
C ASN A 223 -10.45 23.18 12.50
N PRO A 224 -11.38 23.95 11.91
CA PRO A 224 -11.28 24.37 10.51
C PRO A 224 -9.99 25.10 10.16
N ASP A 225 -9.38 25.82 11.11
CA ASP A 225 -8.17 26.59 10.89
C ASP A 225 -6.88 25.74 10.81
N TRP A 226 -6.96 24.46 11.24
CA TRP A 226 -5.83 23.52 11.23
C TRP A 226 -5.72 22.67 9.97
N PHE A 227 -6.63 22.88 9.02
CA PHE A 227 -6.61 22.22 7.73
C PHE A 227 -6.07 23.14 6.63
N THR A 228 -5.77 22.57 5.47
CA THR A 228 -5.11 23.31 4.38
C THR A 228 -5.31 22.69 3.00
N GLY A 229 -6.07 21.62 2.84
CA GLY A 229 -6.28 20.97 1.56
C GLY A 229 -7.28 21.67 0.65
N PRO A 230 -7.51 21.14 -0.57
CA PRO A 230 -8.52 21.65 -1.49
C PRO A 230 -9.96 21.45 -1.00
N PHE A 231 -10.15 20.70 0.08
CA PHE A 231 -11.43 20.52 0.77
C PHE A 231 -11.25 20.77 2.28
N THR A 232 -12.37 20.98 2.98
CA THR A 232 -12.40 21.15 4.43
C THR A 232 -13.57 20.36 5.03
N PRO A 233 -13.39 19.71 6.20
CA PRO A 233 -14.47 19.01 6.89
C PRO A 233 -15.60 19.98 7.27
N THR A 234 -16.85 19.58 7.02
CA THR A 234 -18.02 20.41 7.33
C THR A 234 -19.06 19.68 8.16
N LYS A 235 -19.19 18.36 8.05
CA LYS A 235 -20.18 17.59 8.80
C LYS A 235 -19.68 16.18 9.06
N VAL A 236 -19.80 15.73 10.30
CA VAL A 236 -19.72 14.32 10.70
C VAL A 236 -21.08 13.91 11.22
N ASP A 237 -21.72 12.97 10.55
CA ASP A 237 -23.04 12.47 10.89
C ASP A 237 -22.91 11.04 11.42
N GLN A 238 -22.99 10.88 12.73
CA GLN A 238 -22.82 9.58 13.38
C GLN A 238 -23.99 8.61 13.09
N ALA A 239 -25.20 9.14 12.89
CA ALA A 239 -26.38 8.32 12.64
C ALA A 239 -26.34 7.68 11.25
N SER A 240 -25.98 8.45 10.22
CA SER A 240 -25.80 7.96 8.86
C SER A 240 -24.40 7.40 8.58
N LYS A 241 -23.49 7.47 9.56
CA LYS A 241 -22.07 7.10 9.46
C LYS A 241 -21.39 7.78 8.27
N THR A 242 -21.62 9.08 8.08
CA THR A 242 -21.13 9.84 6.93
C THR A 242 -20.31 11.05 7.35
N LEU A 243 -19.14 11.20 6.75
CA LEU A 243 -18.33 12.42 6.79
C LEU A 243 -18.51 13.19 5.48
N THR A 244 -18.68 14.50 5.57
CA THR A 244 -18.75 15.40 4.41
C THR A 244 -17.62 16.42 4.47
N VAL A 245 -16.86 16.51 3.39
CA VAL A 245 -15.92 17.60 3.15
C VAL A 245 -16.40 18.42 1.96
N LYS A 246 -16.26 19.75 2.03
CA LYS A 246 -16.64 20.67 0.96
C LYS A 246 -15.41 21.36 0.39
N ARG A 247 -15.53 21.82 -0.84
CA ARG A 247 -14.50 22.66 -1.48
C ARG A 247 -14.07 23.76 -0.53
N ASN A 248 -12.76 23.96 -0.44
CA ASN A 248 -12.15 24.95 0.43
C ASN A 248 -11.89 26.24 -0.35
N ASP A 249 -12.63 27.30 -0.04
CA ASP A 249 -12.47 28.60 -0.69
C ASP A 249 -11.17 29.33 -0.28
N LYS A 250 -10.51 28.85 0.79
CA LYS A 250 -9.20 29.37 1.25
C LYS A 250 -8.01 28.68 0.57
N TRP A 251 -8.28 27.64 -0.26
CA TRP A 251 -7.25 26.93 -0.99
C TRP A 251 -6.55 27.84 -2.01
N TRP A 252 -5.22 27.88 -1.97
CA TRP A 252 -4.39 28.75 -2.84
C TRP A 252 -4.02 28.11 -4.18
N GLY A 253 -4.15 26.81 -4.31
CA GLY A 253 -3.90 26.08 -5.55
C GLY A 253 -5.09 26.16 -6.51
N ASP A 254 -5.07 25.31 -7.51
CA ASP A 254 -6.17 25.21 -8.48
C ASP A 254 -7.48 24.82 -7.78
N LYS A 255 -8.53 25.60 -8.02
CA LYS A 255 -9.85 25.37 -7.42
C LYS A 255 -10.32 23.95 -7.68
N ALA A 256 -10.65 23.19 -6.64
CA ALA A 256 -11.18 21.83 -6.80
C ALA A 256 -12.40 21.81 -7.74
N LYS A 257 -12.47 20.83 -8.62
CA LYS A 257 -13.59 20.71 -9.56
C LYS A 257 -14.88 20.29 -8.86
N LEU A 258 -14.80 19.35 -7.92
CA LEU A 258 -15.96 18.90 -7.13
C LEU A 258 -16.37 19.94 -6.10
N ASP A 259 -17.67 20.01 -5.80
CA ASP A 259 -18.22 20.81 -4.69
C ASP A 259 -18.05 20.11 -3.35
N THR A 260 -18.24 18.79 -3.36
CA THR A 260 -18.33 17.99 -2.13
C THR A 260 -17.70 16.61 -2.35
N VAL A 261 -17.09 16.07 -1.29
CA VAL A 261 -16.77 14.65 -1.18
C VAL A 261 -17.43 14.11 0.09
N THR A 262 -18.09 12.96 -0.02
CA THR A 262 -18.68 12.28 1.13
C THR A 262 -17.98 10.93 1.32
N PHE A 263 -17.73 10.58 2.57
CA PHE A 263 -17.17 9.29 2.97
C PHE A 263 -18.22 8.58 3.83
N LYS A 264 -18.71 7.45 3.36
CA LYS A 264 -19.68 6.63 4.10
C LYS A 264 -18.96 5.43 4.71
N ALA A 265 -19.05 5.29 6.01
CA ALA A 265 -18.50 4.12 6.70
C ALA A 265 -19.38 2.90 6.43
N MET A 266 -18.75 1.83 5.91
CA MET A 266 -19.41 0.55 5.64
C MET A 266 -18.42 -0.59 5.57
N GLU A 267 -18.90 -1.79 5.85
CA GLU A 267 -18.14 -3.03 5.73
C GLU A 267 -17.81 -3.36 4.26
N ASP A 268 -16.66 -3.98 4.02
CA ASP A 268 -16.19 -4.32 2.67
C ASP A 268 -17.19 -5.19 1.89
N ALA A 269 -17.86 -6.13 2.55
CA ALA A 269 -18.87 -6.97 1.94
C ALA A 269 -20.09 -6.19 1.40
N ALA A 270 -20.38 -5.00 1.93
CA ALA A 270 -21.46 -4.13 1.48
C ALA A 270 -21.05 -3.21 0.32
N LYS A 271 -19.75 -2.90 0.21
CA LYS A 271 -19.18 -1.93 -0.72
C LYS A 271 -19.54 -2.21 -2.19
N THR A 272 -19.36 -3.46 -2.65
CA THR A 272 -19.65 -3.83 -4.04
C THR A 272 -21.14 -3.78 -4.39
N LYS A 273 -22.01 -4.08 -3.42
CA LYS A 273 -23.47 -3.93 -3.60
C LYS A 273 -23.89 -2.47 -3.66
N ALA A 274 -23.35 -1.64 -2.76
CA ALA A 274 -23.60 -0.19 -2.76
C ALA A 274 -23.13 0.46 -4.08
N PHE A 275 -21.99 0.00 -4.62
CA PHE A 275 -21.50 0.44 -5.91
C PHE A 275 -22.43 0.02 -7.06
N ALA A 276 -22.84 -1.24 -7.11
CA ALA A 276 -23.78 -1.74 -8.12
C ALA A 276 -25.14 -1.00 -8.07
N ASN A 277 -25.59 -0.60 -6.89
CA ASN A 277 -26.82 0.18 -6.67
C ASN A 277 -26.63 1.70 -6.88
N LYS A 278 -25.44 2.16 -7.31
CA LYS A 278 -25.13 3.58 -7.53
C LYS A 278 -25.21 4.45 -6.24
N GLU A 279 -25.05 3.83 -5.07
CA GLU A 279 -25.02 4.55 -3.78
C GLU A 279 -23.64 5.20 -3.53
N ILE A 280 -22.58 4.63 -4.09
CA ILE A 280 -21.21 5.12 -4.07
C ILE A 280 -20.63 5.18 -5.49
N ASP A 281 -19.59 5.98 -5.67
CA ASP A 281 -19.00 6.23 -7.00
C ASP A 281 -17.74 5.39 -7.24
N VAL A 282 -17.08 4.95 -6.20
CA VAL A 282 -15.87 4.12 -6.28
C VAL A 282 -16.02 2.93 -5.34
N ALA A 283 -15.80 1.73 -5.86
CA ALA A 283 -15.56 0.52 -5.09
C ALA A 283 -14.11 0.11 -5.29
N ASP A 284 -13.27 0.51 -4.35
CA ASP A 284 -11.86 0.15 -4.32
C ASP A 284 -11.67 -1.26 -3.73
N THR A 285 -10.51 -1.86 -4.00
CA THR A 285 -10.07 -3.10 -3.36
C THR A 285 -11.06 -4.27 -3.51
N ILE A 286 -11.57 -4.48 -4.73
CA ILE A 286 -12.40 -5.67 -5.05
C ILE A 286 -11.46 -6.86 -5.22
N ILE A 287 -11.40 -7.72 -4.20
CA ILE A 287 -10.46 -8.84 -4.12
C ILE A 287 -11.15 -10.22 -4.21
N THR A 288 -12.45 -10.28 -4.46
CA THR A 288 -13.19 -11.53 -4.59
C THR A 288 -13.91 -11.60 -5.93
N LYS A 289 -14.03 -12.83 -6.47
CA LYS A 289 -14.80 -13.11 -7.69
C LYS A 289 -16.24 -12.57 -7.60
N ASP A 290 -16.93 -12.87 -6.51
CA ASP A 290 -18.34 -12.48 -6.34
C ASP A 290 -18.50 -10.96 -6.24
N GLY A 291 -17.56 -10.29 -5.60
CA GLY A 291 -17.48 -8.83 -5.56
C GLY A 291 -17.27 -8.24 -6.95
N TYR A 292 -16.33 -8.79 -7.71
CA TYR A 292 -16.05 -8.37 -9.08
C TYR A 292 -17.27 -8.56 -10.00
N GLU A 293 -17.91 -9.73 -9.99
CA GLU A 293 -19.11 -10.01 -10.79
C GLU A 293 -20.30 -9.14 -10.36
N THR A 294 -20.38 -8.76 -9.08
CA THR A 294 -21.41 -7.83 -8.60
C THR A 294 -21.15 -6.41 -9.09
N ALA A 295 -19.91 -5.92 -8.99
CA ALA A 295 -19.56 -4.58 -9.46
C ALA A 295 -19.72 -4.42 -10.97
N LYS A 296 -19.44 -5.45 -11.77
CA LYS A 296 -19.63 -5.47 -13.24
C LYS A 296 -21.08 -5.29 -13.69
N LYS A 297 -22.05 -5.51 -12.82
CA LYS A 297 -23.47 -5.28 -13.16
C LYS A 297 -23.81 -3.80 -13.35
N ARG A 298 -22.93 -2.91 -12.89
CA ARG A 298 -23.10 -1.48 -13.10
C ARG A 298 -22.63 -1.08 -14.49
N ASP A 299 -23.58 -0.69 -15.34
CA ASP A 299 -23.41 -0.43 -16.77
C ASP A 299 -22.64 0.88 -17.10
N ASP A 300 -22.66 1.85 -16.18
CA ASP A 300 -21.99 3.15 -16.32
C ASP A 300 -20.64 3.21 -15.58
N ALA A 301 -20.05 2.06 -15.23
CA ALA A 301 -18.81 1.96 -14.49
C ALA A 301 -17.64 1.46 -15.35
N ASP A 302 -16.44 1.91 -14.99
CA ASP A 302 -15.17 1.46 -15.57
C ASP A 302 -14.49 0.51 -14.59
N MET A 303 -14.29 -0.74 -14.98
CA MET A 303 -13.58 -1.74 -14.16
C MET A 303 -12.09 -1.70 -14.47
N ARG A 304 -11.28 -1.43 -13.41
CA ARG A 304 -9.84 -1.30 -13.53
C ARG A 304 -9.14 -2.32 -12.68
N ALA A 305 -8.12 -2.95 -13.24
CA ALA A 305 -7.29 -3.92 -12.54
C ALA A 305 -5.83 -3.49 -12.64
N ALA A 306 -5.15 -3.53 -11.52
CA ALA A 306 -3.72 -3.29 -11.42
C ALA A 306 -3.14 -4.14 -10.30
N GLY A 307 -1.81 -4.27 -10.28
CA GLY A 307 -1.09 -4.63 -9.07
C GLY A 307 -1.29 -3.55 -8.00
N SER A 308 -0.53 -3.60 -6.94
CA SER A 308 -0.62 -2.62 -5.87
C SER A 308 0.76 -2.45 -5.26
N LEU A 309 0.96 -1.40 -4.48
CA LEU A 309 2.09 -1.29 -3.55
C LEU A 309 1.81 -2.04 -2.23
N GLN A 310 0.65 -2.67 -2.12
CA GLN A 310 0.29 -3.57 -1.02
C GLN A 310 0.59 -5.02 -1.40
N TRP A 311 0.88 -5.84 -0.43
CA TRP A 311 1.19 -7.26 -0.61
C TRP A 311 0.69 -8.09 0.55
N ARG A 312 0.39 -9.34 0.28
CA ARG A 312 0.04 -10.33 1.30
C ARG A 312 1.22 -11.23 1.60
N HIS A 313 1.36 -11.63 2.85
CA HIS A 313 2.49 -12.44 3.29
C HIS A 313 2.13 -13.34 4.46
N PHE A 314 2.92 -14.39 4.64
CA PHE A 314 2.92 -15.19 5.87
C PHE A 314 3.97 -14.64 6.84
N THR A 315 3.53 -14.20 8.00
CA THR A 315 4.41 -13.77 9.09
C THR A 315 4.69 -14.94 10.03
N PHE A 316 5.95 -15.24 10.24
CA PHE A 316 6.42 -16.32 11.13
C PHE A 316 6.90 -15.74 12.45
N ASN A 317 6.34 -16.22 13.55
CA ASN A 317 6.84 -15.88 14.89
C ASN A 317 8.07 -16.73 15.23
N ALA A 318 9.26 -16.18 14.98
CA ALA A 318 10.52 -16.86 15.27
C ALA A 318 10.80 -17.09 16.77
N LYS A 319 9.98 -16.50 17.66
CA LYS A 319 10.06 -16.73 19.11
C LYS A 319 9.20 -17.90 19.57
N SER A 320 8.30 -18.40 18.73
CA SER A 320 7.50 -19.58 19.06
C SER A 320 8.39 -20.83 19.10
N ALA A 321 8.03 -21.79 19.96
CA ALA A 321 8.81 -23.02 20.12
C ALA A 321 8.93 -23.82 18.82
N SER A 322 7.87 -23.82 17.99
CA SER A 322 7.82 -24.55 16.72
C SER A 322 8.69 -23.94 15.64
N LEU A 323 8.92 -22.61 15.69
CA LEU A 323 9.58 -21.84 14.64
C LEU A 323 10.86 -21.11 15.10
N SER A 324 11.38 -21.44 16.29
CA SER A 324 12.65 -20.87 16.78
C SER A 324 13.86 -21.32 15.95
N ASP A 325 13.82 -22.56 15.42
CA ASP A 325 14.87 -23.11 14.56
C ASP A 325 14.75 -22.51 13.14
N LYS A 326 15.85 -21.94 12.65
CA LYS A 326 15.96 -21.35 11.30
C LYS A 326 15.74 -22.40 10.22
N GLU A 327 16.29 -23.61 10.39
CA GLU A 327 16.19 -24.69 9.42
C GLU A 327 14.72 -25.12 9.23
N VAL A 328 13.97 -25.17 10.33
CA VAL A 328 12.53 -25.46 10.29
C VAL A 328 11.79 -24.36 9.52
N ARG A 329 12.05 -23.07 9.81
CA ARG A 329 11.40 -21.97 9.10
C ARG A 329 11.67 -22.00 7.61
N GLN A 330 12.92 -22.24 7.20
CA GLN A 330 13.31 -22.33 5.78
C GLN A 330 12.67 -23.52 5.07
N ALA A 331 12.56 -24.66 5.75
CA ALA A 331 11.88 -25.82 5.21
C ALA A 331 10.37 -25.54 5.01
N ILE A 332 9.72 -24.87 5.96
CA ILE A 332 8.31 -24.45 5.84
C ILE A 332 8.12 -23.54 4.63
N VAL A 333 9.00 -22.55 4.43
CA VAL A 333 8.93 -21.65 3.27
C VAL A 333 9.00 -22.44 1.95
N LYS A 334 9.89 -23.43 1.85
CA LYS A 334 9.98 -24.31 0.67
C LYS A 334 8.74 -25.20 0.52
N GLY A 335 8.07 -25.53 1.62
CA GLY A 335 6.85 -26.33 1.62
C GLY A 335 5.60 -25.56 1.15
N ILE A 336 5.60 -24.22 1.15
CA ILE A 336 4.44 -23.39 0.78
C ILE A 336 4.34 -23.24 -0.73
N ASN A 337 3.23 -23.68 -1.32
CA ASN A 337 2.94 -23.50 -2.75
C ASN A 337 2.33 -22.13 -3.02
N ARG A 338 3.17 -21.07 -2.94
CA ARG A 338 2.73 -19.69 -3.18
C ARG A 338 2.01 -19.48 -4.53
N PRO A 339 2.48 -20.08 -5.67
CA PRO A 339 1.74 -19.98 -6.93
C PRO A 339 0.32 -20.52 -6.87
N ALA A 340 0.10 -21.65 -6.18
CA ALA A 340 -1.24 -22.22 -6.03
C ALA A 340 -2.14 -21.33 -5.17
N ILE A 341 -1.60 -20.76 -4.09
CA ILE A 341 -2.31 -19.82 -3.21
C ILE A 341 -2.71 -18.58 -4.01
N ALA A 342 -1.76 -17.92 -4.69
CA ALA A 342 -2.04 -16.74 -5.51
C ALA A 342 -3.09 -17.04 -6.60
N LYS A 343 -3.01 -18.20 -7.26
CA LYS A 343 -4.01 -18.62 -8.25
C LYS A 343 -5.39 -18.81 -7.64
N SER A 344 -5.46 -19.31 -6.41
CA SER A 344 -6.72 -19.48 -5.68
C SER A 344 -7.31 -18.13 -5.27
N ASP A 345 -6.50 -17.26 -4.68
CA ASP A 345 -6.95 -15.95 -4.19
C ASP A 345 -7.41 -15.02 -5.33
N LEU A 346 -6.76 -15.11 -6.49
CA LEU A 346 -7.08 -14.29 -7.67
C LEU A 346 -8.04 -14.97 -8.64
N ALA A 347 -8.61 -16.15 -8.28
CA ALA A 347 -9.51 -16.88 -9.14
C ALA A 347 -10.76 -16.05 -9.50
N GLY A 348 -10.98 -15.87 -10.80
CA GLY A 348 -12.12 -15.11 -11.34
C GLY A 348 -11.92 -13.58 -11.33
N LEU A 349 -10.75 -13.09 -10.93
CA LEU A 349 -10.34 -11.69 -11.08
C LEU A 349 -9.56 -11.49 -12.40
N PRO A 350 -9.55 -10.28 -12.98
CA PRO A 350 -8.87 -10.00 -14.25
C PRO A 350 -7.36 -9.77 -14.06
N VAL A 351 -6.72 -10.56 -13.19
CA VAL A 351 -5.29 -10.49 -12.86
C VAL A 351 -4.68 -11.88 -12.92
N GLN A 352 -3.53 -12.01 -13.56
CA GLN A 352 -2.80 -13.28 -13.64
C GLN A 352 -1.91 -13.44 -12.40
N ALA A 353 -2.01 -14.57 -11.71
CA ALA A 353 -1.25 -14.84 -10.50
C ALA A 353 0.27 -14.67 -10.68
N ASP A 354 0.81 -15.16 -11.82
CA ASP A 354 2.25 -15.08 -12.11
C ASP A 354 2.75 -13.63 -12.29
N SER A 355 1.87 -12.68 -12.66
CA SER A 355 2.23 -11.28 -12.87
C SER A 355 2.36 -10.48 -11.59
N VAL A 356 1.91 -11.03 -10.45
CA VAL A 356 1.92 -10.36 -9.14
C VAL A 356 2.71 -11.12 -8.07
N MET A 357 3.41 -12.19 -8.46
CA MET A 357 4.26 -12.93 -7.53
C MET A 357 5.43 -12.08 -7.03
N LEU A 358 5.54 -11.93 -5.71
CA LEU A 358 6.55 -11.11 -5.06
C LEU A 358 7.77 -11.94 -4.64
N GLY A 359 8.95 -11.55 -5.11
CA GLY A 359 10.24 -12.12 -4.72
C GLY A 359 11.18 -11.11 -4.05
N ASN A 360 10.66 -9.97 -3.62
CA ASN A 360 11.41 -8.89 -2.98
C ASN A 360 10.60 -8.34 -1.81
N HIS A 361 11.28 -7.89 -0.75
CA HIS A 361 10.61 -7.36 0.45
C HIS A 361 10.45 -5.82 0.40
N PHE A 362 11.21 -5.13 -0.44
CA PHE A 362 11.24 -3.66 -0.51
C PHE A 362 10.59 -3.10 -1.77
N PHE A 363 10.64 -3.83 -2.88
CA PHE A 363 10.14 -3.38 -4.16
C PHE A 363 9.12 -4.34 -4.72
N MET A 364 8.05 -3.80 -5.30
CA MET A 364 7.05 -4.56 -6.02
C MET A 364 7.52 -4.87 -7.46
N PRO A 365 7.04 -5.98 -8.07
CA PRO A 365 7.24 -6.20 -9.49
C PRO A 365 6.78 -4.98 -10.29
N GLY A 366 7.64 -4.47 -11.18
CA GLY A 366 7.38 -3.24 -11.95
C GLY A 366 7.99 -1.96 -11.37
N GLN A 367 8.44 -1.96 -10.12
CA GLN A 367 9.20 -0.82 -9.57
C GLN A 367 10.66 -0.86 -10.02
N ALA A 368 11.25 0.33 -10.20
CA ALA A 368 12.70 0.45 -10.41
C ALA A 368 13.45 -0.12 -9.18
N GLY A 369 14.42 -0.98 -9.41
CA GLY A 369 15.14 -1.66 -8.34
C GLY A 369 14.56 -3.02 -7.92
N TYR A 370 13.40 -3.43 -8.45
CA TYR A 370 12.90 -4.78 -8.20
C TYR A 370 13.88 -5.84 -8.70
N LYS A 371 14.15 -6.80 -7.84
CA LYS A 371 14.90 -8.01 -8.15
C LYS A 371 14.23 -9.17 -7.40
N ASP A 372 13.94 -10.26 -8.09
CA ASP A 372 13.47 -11.48 -7.45
C ASP A 372 14.63 -12.10 -6.65
N ASN A 373 14.53 -12.04 -5.33
CA ASN A 373 15.47 -12.60 -4.37
C ASN A 373 14.97 -13.93 -3.78
N SER A 374 13.88 -14.51 -4.30
CA SER A 374 13.30 -15.75 -3.77
C SER A 374 14.22 -16.96 -3.92
N GLY A 375 15.13 -16.95 -4.93
CA GLY A 375 16.24 -17.91 -5.03
C GLY A 375 15.91 -19.35 -4.64
N ASP A 376 16.56 -19.82 -3.59
CA ASP A 376 16.42 -21.19 -3.04
C ASP A 376 15.14 -21.41 -2.24
N TYR A 377 14.29 -20.38 -2.08
CA TYR A 377 13.02 -20.45 -1.33
C TYR A 377 11.80 -20.67 -2.22
N LYS A 378 11.99 -21.22 -3.41
CA LYS A 378 10.89 -21.65 -4.27
C LYS A 378 10.23 -22.91 -3.71
N TYR A 379 8.98 -23.12 -4.08
CA TYR A 379 8.22 -24.30 -3.67
C TYR A 379 8.93 -25.58 -4.11
N ASP A 380 9.42 -26.32 -3.15
CA ASP A 380 10.05 -27.63 -3.30
C ASP A 380 9.77 -28.47 -2.03
N PRO A 381 8.67 -29.22 -2.00
CA PRO A 381 8.31 -30.03 -0.84
C PRO A 381 9.32 -31.15 -0.55
N LYS A 382 10.03 -31.68 -1.56
CA LYS A 382 11.07 -32.69 -1.35
C LYS A 382 12.30 -32.11 -0.65
N ALA A 383 12.74 -30.92 -1.06
CA ALA A 383 13.81 -30.20 -0.37
C ALA A 383 13.39 -29.80 1.05
N ALA A 384 12.13 -29.41 1.25
CA ALA A 384 11.56 -29.12 2.58
C ALA A 384 11.59 -30.35 3.49
N GLU A 385 11.13 -31.50 3.00
CA GLU A 385 11.17 -32.79 3.74
C GLU A 385 12.59 -33.16 4.14
N LYS A 386 13.53 -33.07 3.19
CA LYS A 386 14.95 -33.37 3.46
C LYS A 386 15.53 -32.44 4.52
N GLN A 387 15.26 -31.14 4.43
CA GLN A 387 15.76 -30.14 5.38
C GLN A 387 15.19 -30.37 6.79
N LEU A 388 13.91 -30.75 6.93
CA LEU A 388 13.32 -31.15 8.22
C LEU A 388 13.98 -32.42 8.76
N GLU A 389 14.25 -33.41 7.89
CA GLU A 389 14.93 -34.65 8.26
C GLU A 389 16.35 -34.37 8.78
N ASP A 390 17.10 -33.54 8.09
CA ASP A 390 18.47 -33.09 8.44
C ASP A 390 18.48 -32.31 9.77
N ALA A 391 17.41 -31.54 10.05
CA ALA A 391 17.20 -30.82 11.31
C ALA A 391 16.75 -31.75 12.47
N GLY A 392 16.65 -33.07 12.24
CA GLY A 392 16.31 -34.06 13.23
C GLY A 392 14.83 -34.33 13.40
N TRP A 393 13.96 -33.72 12.58
CA TRP A 393 12.52 -33.98 12.59
C TRP A 393 12.18 -35.20 11.74
N LYS A 394 12.11 -36.38 12.38
CA LYS A 394 11.90 -37.66 11.70
C LYS A 394 10.41 -37.95 11.48
N LYS A 395 10.06 -38.45 10.31
CA LYS A 395 8.66 -38.81 9.99
C LYS A 395 8.21 -40.02 10.80
N GLN A 396 7.11 -39.86 11.54
CA GLN A 396 6.45 -40.93 12.30
C GLN A 396 4.95 -40.88 12.00
N GLY A 397 4.46 -41.88 11.22
CA GLY A 397 3.11 -41.79 10.66
C GLY A 397 2.95 -40.59 9.73
N ASP A 398 1.90 -39.81 9.95
CA ASP A 398 1.59 -38.64 9.11
C ASP A 398 2.44 -37.39 9.43
N TYR A 399 3.06 -37.38 10.62
CA TYR A 399 3.73 -36.16 11.12
C TYR A 399 5.20 -36.40 11.45
N ARG A 400 5.93 -35.30 11.56
CA ARG A 400 7.33 -35.27 11.98
C ARG A 400 7.43 -35.10 13.48
N VAL A 401 8.36 -35.85 14.08
CA VAL A 401 8.61 -35.92 15.53
C VAL A 401 10.10 -35.71 15.80
N LYS A 402 10.42 -34.91 16.82
CA LYS A 402 11.76 -34.75 17.39
C LYS A 402 11.65 -34.73 18.91
N ASP A 403 12.45 -35.52 19.61
CA ASP A 403 12.46 -35.63 21.08
C ASP A 403 11.05 -35.85 21.67
N GLY A 404 10.29 -36.76 21.03
CA GLY A 404 8.93 -37.10 21.42
C GLY A 404 7.85 -36.04 21.16
N LYS A 405 8.22 -34.89 20.54
CA LYS A 405 7.29 -33.80 20.24
C LYS A 405 6.96 -33.79 18.76
N THR A 406 5.69 -33.67 18.43
CA THR A 406 5.21 -33.48 17.06
C THR A 406 5.49 -32.04 16.59
N LEU A 407 6.01 -31.87 15.37
CA LEU A 407 6.13 -30.54 14.74
C LEU A 407 4.73 -30.04 14.38
N MET A 408 4.25 -29.06 15.14
CA MET A 408 2.92 -28.50 15.03
C MET A 408 3.00 -27.00 14.97
N ILE A 409 2.22 -26.39 14.05
CA ILE A 409 2.11 -24.93 13.84
C ILE A 409 0.69 -24.50 14.13
N ASN A 410 0.53 -23.49 14.98
CA ASN A 410 -0.72 -22.78 15.17
C ASN A 410 -0.78 -21.62 14.17
N TYR A 411 -1.69 -21.76 13.21
CA TYR A 411 -1.95 -20.73 12.21
C TYR A 411 -3.13 -19.87 12.67
N ALA A 412 -2.90 -18.58 12.92
CA ALA A 412 -3.96 -17.63 13.27
C ALA A 412 -4.75 -17.28 12.01
N GLN A 413 -5.97 -17.79 11.91
CA GLN A 413 -6.89 -17.60 10.80
C GLN A 413 -7.87 -16.48 11.14
N LEU A 414 -7.82 -15.36 10.42
CA LEU A 414 -8.72 -14.24 10.66
C LEU A 414 -10.13 -14.60 10.18
N THR A 415 -11.08 -14.61 11.11
CA THR A 415 -12.47 -14.96 10.81
C THR A 415 -13.19 -13.83 10.11
N GLY A 416 -14.00 -14.19 9.10
CA GLY A 416 -14.69 -13.21 8.27
C GLY A 416 -13.82 -12.55 7.20
N VAL A 417 -12.57 -13.03 7.03
CA VAL A 417 -11.64 -12.61 5.97
C VAL A 417 -11.42 -13.80 5.03
N PRO A 418 -12.16 -13.88 3.91
CA PRO A 418 -12.14 -15.06 3.02
C PRO A 418 -10.74 -15.43 2.52
N THR A 419 -9.87 -14.44 2.23
CA THR A 419 -8.48 -14.70 1.82
C THR A 419 -7.68 -15.37 2.93
N SER A 420 -7.80 -14.94 4.19
CA SER A 420 -7.11 -15.55 5.33
C SER A 420 -7.58 -16.99 5.56
N GLU A 421 -8.85 -17.27 5.37
CA GLU A 421 -9.43 -18.61 5.50
C GLU A 421 -8.93 -19.54 4.39
N ASN A 422 -8.90 -19.05 3.13
CA ASN A 422 -8.38 -19.81 2.00
C ASN A 422 -6.86 -20.08 2.14
N GLU A 423 -6.08 -19.06 2.48
CA GLU A 423 -4.64 -19.17 2.72
C GLU A 423 -4.32 -20.17 3.85
N GLY A 424 -5.08 -20.14 4.95
CA GLY A 424 -4.93 -21.08 6.06
C GLY A 424 -5.22 -22.52 5.65
N ALA A 425 -6.26 -22.75 4.87
CA ALA A 425 -6.62 -24.08 4.37
C ALA A 425 -5.54 -24.63 3.43
N LEU A 426 -5.04 -23.82 2.49
CA LEU A 426 -3.98 -24.20 1.56
C LEU A 426 -2.64 -24.41 2.28
N PHE A 427 -2.30 -23.52 3.23
CA PHE A 427 -1.13 -23.69 4.08
C PHE A 427 -1.16 -25.03 4.83
N LYS A 428 -2.29 -25.37 5.46
CA LYS A 428 -2.47 -26.66 6.15
C LYS A 428 -2.28 -27.84 5.20
N GLN A 429 -2.83 -27.77 3.98
CA GLN A 429 -2.68 -28.81 2.97
C GLN A 429 -1.21 -28.97 2.54
N ASP A 430 -0.51 -27.88 2.33
CA ASP A 430 0.91 -27.90 1.92
C ASP A 430 1.81 -28.43 3.04
N MET A 431 1.56 -28.03 4.26
CA MET A 431 2.32 -28.51 5.44
C MET A 431 2.12 -30.01 5.68
N ALA A 432 0.92 -30.53 5.43
CA ALA A 432 0.66 -31.94 5.53
C ALA A 432 1.52 -32.78 4.56
N LYS A 433 1.81 -32.27 3.37
CA LYS A 433 2.69 -32.94 2.38
C LYS A 433 4.09 -33.17 2.91
N ILE A 434 4.61 -32.24 3.72
CA ILE A 434 5.96 -32.34 4.32
C ILE A 434 5.95 -32.86 5.75
N GLY A 435 4.80 -33.36 6.23
CA GLY A 435 4.64 -33.98 7.54
C GLY A 435 4.56 -32.99 8.71
N VAL A 436 4.19 -31.75 8.48
CA VAL A 436 3.99 -30.75 9.53
C VAL A 436 2.50 -30.64 9.87
N LYS A 437 2.17 -30.77 11.14
CA LYS A 437 0.79 -30.60 11.62
C LYS A 437 0.43 -29.16 11.72
N VAL A 438 -0.74 -28.75 11.20
CA VAL A 438 -1.25 -27.38 11.33
C VAL A 438 -2.58 -27.37 12.07
N ASN A 439 -2.63 -26.56 13.10
CA ASN A 439 -3.84 -26.23 13.83
C ASN A 439 -4.32 -24.84 13.38
N LEU A 440 -5.50 -24.76 12.76
CA LEU A 440 -6.12 -23.49 12.39
C LEU A 440 -6.81 -22.92 13.63
N VAL A 441 -6.32 -21.77 14.09
CA VAL A 441 -6.86 -21.05 15.25
C VAL A 441 -7.70 -19.88 14.77
N ASN A 442 -9.01 -19.99 14.91
CA ASN A 442 -9.93 -18.91 14.56
C ASN A 442 -9.64 -17.68 15.43
N THR A 443 -9.28 -16.60 14.79
CA THR A 443 -8.90 -15.33 15.42
C THR A 443 -9.85 -14.25 14.93
N PRO A 444 -10.64 -13.61 15.79
CA PRO A 444 -11.50 -12.49 15.39
C PRO A 444 -10.69 -11.38 14.76
N SER A 445 -11.20 -10.79 13.67
CA SER A 445 -10.49 -9.74 12.92
C SER A 445 -10.24 -8.47 13.76
N ASP A 446 -11.12 -8.16 14.70
CA ASP A 446 -10.95 -7.05 15.67
C ASP A 446 -9.84 -7.31 16.70
N SER A 447 -9.45 -8.57 16.89
CA SER A 447 -8.34 -8.97 17.74
C SER A 447 -6.98 -8.99 17.03
N PHE A 448 -6.91 -8.61 15.76
CA PHE A 448 -5.70 -8.68 14.93
C PHE A 448 -4.50 -7.96 15.57
N THR A 449 -4.67 -6.68 15.93
CA THR A 449 -3.60 -5.89 16.56
C THR A 449 -3.13 -6.51 17.87
N GLN A 450 -4.05 -7.01 18.69
CA GLN A 450 -3.74 -7.70 19.95
C GLN A 450 -2.97 -8.99 19.68
N THR A 451 -3.36 -9.77 18.67
CA THR A 451 -2.70 -11.02 18.29
C THR A 451 -1.25 -10.78 17.85
N LEU A 452 -1.02 -9.72 17.05
CA LEU A 452 0.32 -9.34 16.62
C LEU A 452 1.18 -8.85 17.80
N SER A 453 0.67 -7.92 18.60
CA SER A 453 1.43 -7.30 19.71
C SER A 453 1.76 -8.30 20.82
N SER A 454 0.86 -9.24 21.11
CA SER A 454 1.09 -10.31 22.09
C SER A 454 1.87 -11.50 21.54
N HIS A 455 2.14 -11.56 20.23
CA HIS A 455 2.77 -12.68 19.53
C HIS A 455 2.03 -14.01 19.72
N SER A 456 0.70 -13.99 19.82
CA SER A 456 -0.14 -15.16 20.10
C SER A 456 -0.41 -16.03 18.86
N PHE A 457 0.62 -16.27 18.04
CA PHE A 457 0.56 -17.10 16.84
C PHE A 457 1.92 -17.73 16.54
N ASP A 458 1.93 -18.82 15.76
CA ASP A 458 3.16 -19.31 15.11
C ASP A 458 3.25 -18.72 13.69
N VAL A 459 2.15 -18.79 12.93
CA VAL A 459 2.02 -18.20 11.58
C VAL A 459 0.70 -17.46 11.48
N ILE A 460 0.71 -16.32 10.80
CA ILE A 460 -0.48 -15.52 10.42
C ILE A 460 -0.26 -14.96 9.02
N ALA A 461 -1.34 -14.83 8.22
CA ALA A 461 -1.29 -14.17 6.92
C ALA A 461 -2.18 -12.91 6.89
N PHE A 462 -1.66 -11.82 6.30
CA PHE A 462 -2.38 -10.54 6.14
C PHE A 462 -1.79 -9.66 5.04
#